data_17db7457db0d181c5264f5877de27689
#
_entry.id   17db7457db0d181c5264f5877de27689
#
_cell.length_a   1.000
_cell.length_b   1.000
_cell.length_c   1.000
_cell.angle_alpha   90.00
_cell.angle_beta   90.00
_cell.angle_gamma   90.00
#
_symmetry.space_group_name_H-M   'P 1'
#
loop_
_entity.id
_entity.type
_entity.pdbx_description
1 polymer ?
#
loop_
_entity_poly.entity_id
_entity_poly.type
_entity_poly.pdbx_seq_one_letter_code
_entity_poly.pdbx_strand_id
1 'polypeptide(L)'
;MRNATSVKERLKNYAKKNNRIVQDIFTVYVLERTLYRISVSDYRDKFTLKGGILLYVLFAEYFTRSTTDIDLLGAKISNEAENMKAVFEEIFSQECDDPIVFRMDTLKVSNITEFKEYHGLNVSILAFLDRTRIPVSIDIGFGDIVYPDRVEMEYPTLLDDDPAKMYAYSIESTIAEKFEAIVSLGEANGRMKDFYDICSISGKRDMDGALLQAAIIETFHHRNTGFEEIVAFDEGFCEDPLRASRWRGFLKQKNVLAPIDFTDAIETIQKFLNPVIQAIREDNSFSGTWDSAIRAWK
;
A
#
# COMPACT_ATOMS: atom_id res chain seq x y z
N MET A 1 -10.88 -27.98 7.53
CA MET A 1 -10.01 -27.40 6.48
C MET A 1 -10.71 -27.47 5.13
N ARG A 2 -10.85 -26.35 4.45
CA ARG A 2 -11.52 -26.27 3.13
C ARG A 2 -10.71 -27.03 2.08
N ASN A 3 -11.43 -27.58 1.07
CA ASN A 3 -10.78 -28.34 -0.02
C ASN A 3 -10.00 -27.39 -0.96
N ALA A 4 -8.69 -27.56 -1.06
CA ALA A 4 -7.80 -26.71 -1.85
C ALA A 4 -8.18 -26.63 -3.34
N THR A 5 -8.59 -27.76 -3.94
CA THR A 5 -9.03 -27.79 -5.34
C THR A 5 -10.31 -26.98 -5.55
N SER A 6 -11.28 -27.07 -4.63
CA SER A 6 -12.52 -26.30 -4.69
C SER A 6 -12.25 -24.81 -4.56
N VAL A 7 -11.42 -24.40 -3.61
CA VAL A 7 -11.02 -22.98 -3.42
C VAL A 7 -10.34 -22.45 -4.68
N LYS A 8 -9.41 -23.22 -5.25
CA LYS A 8 -8.68 -22.86 -6.46
C LYS A 8 -9.62 -22.65 -7.67
N GLU A 9 -10.63 -23.51 -7.86
CA GLU A 9 -11.61 -23.34 -8.93
C GLU A 9 -12.51 -22.12 -8.70
N ARG A 10 -12.91 -21.84 -7.47
CA ARG A 10 -13.67 -20.62 -7.14
C ARG A 10 -12.87 -19.35 -7.46
N LEU A 11 -11.58 -19.31 -7.11
CA LEU A 11 -10.68 -18.20 -7.42
C LEU A 11 -10.47 -18.01 -8.92
N LYS A 12 -10.37 -19.10 -9.72
CA LYS A 12 -10.33 -19.03 -11.19
C LYS A 12 -11.63 -18.42 -11.75
N ASN A 13 -12.78 -18.85 -11.23
CA ASN A 13 -14.08 -18.31 -11.64
C ASN A 13 -14.20 -16.82 -11.27
N TYR A 14 -13.71 -16.42 -10.09
CA TYR A 14 -13.63 -15.03 -9.68
C TYR A 14 -12.76 -14.22 -10.63
N ALA A 15 -11.57 -14.71 -10.97
CA ALA A 15 -10.66 -14.06 -11.90
C ALA A 15 -11.33 -13.84 -13.28
N LYS A 16 -11.98 -14.88 -13.82
CA LYS A 16 -12.68 -14.81 -15.10
C LYS A 16 -13.82 -13.80 -15.07
N LYS A 17 -14.65 -13.83 -14.02
CA LYS A 17 -15.81 -12.93 -13.87
C LYS A 17 -15.38 -11.46 -13.80
N ASN A 18 -14.23 -11.18 -13.20
CA ASN A 18 -13.73 -9.82 -12.96
C ASN A 18 -12.63 -9.40 -13.97
N ASN A 19 -12.45 -10.15 -15.06
CA ASN A 19 -11.42 -9.90 -16.08
C ASN A 19 -10.02 -9.70 -15.47
N ARG A 20 -9.63 -10.62 -14.57
CA ARG A 20 -8.35 -10.58 -13.84
C ARG A 20 -7.45 -11.75 -14.23
N ILE A 21 -6.14 -11.55 -14.05
CA ILE A 21 -5.16 -12.62 -14.21
C ILE A 21 -5.32 -13.58 -13.04
N VAL A 22 -5.46 -14.87 -13.34
CA VAL A 22 -5.68 -15.92 -12.32
C VAL A 22 -4.56 -15.95 -11.29
N GLN A 23 -3.30 -15.75 -11.72
CA GLN A 23 -2.16 -15.76 -10.82
C GLN A 23 -2.20 -14.58 -9.84
N ASP A 24 -2.65 -13.38 -10.28
CA ASP A 24 -2.82 -12.22 -9.40
C ASP A 24 -3.86 -12.51 -8.30
N ILE A 25 -4.98 -13.14 -8.68
CA ILE A 25 -6.04 -13.52 -7.73
C ILE A 25 -5.56 -14.56 -6.73
N PHE A 26 -4.74 -15.53 -7.16
CA PHE A 26 -4.12 -16.49 -6.23
C PHE A 26 -3.18 -15.79 -5.25
N THR A 27 -2.38 -14.85 -5.73
CA THR A 27 -1.49 -14.05 -4.88
C THR A 27 -2.30 -13.25 -3.87
N VAL A 28 -3.31 -12.50 -4.30
CA VAL A 28 -4.15 -11.71 -3.39
C VAL A 28 -4.85 -12.60 -2.35
N TYR A 29 -5.34 -13.77 -2.73
CA TYR A 29 -5.93 -14.71 -1.77
C TYR A 29 -4.93 -15.16 -0.70
N VAL A 30 -3.70 -15.48 -1.08
CA VAL A 30 -2.67 -15.86 -0.12
C VAL A 30 -2.27 -14.68 0.78
N LEU A 31 -2.16 -13.46 0.24
CA LEU A 31 -1.89 -12.26 1.03
C LEU A 31 -3.03 -11.98 2.01
N GLU A 32 -4.29 -12.10 1.58
CA GLU A 32 -5.49 -12.00 2.42
C GLU A 32 -5.42 -12.98 3.60
N ARG A 33 -5.12 -14.26 3.32
CA ARG A 33 -5.02 -15.30 4.37
C ARG A 33 -3.77 -15.13 5.26
N THR A 34 -2.75 -14.45 4.77
CA THR A 34 -1.59 -14.01 5.57
C THR A 34 -2.00 -12.92 6.55
N LEU A 35 -2.72 -11.89 6.08
CA LEU A 35 -3.27 -10.84 6.94
C LEU A 35 -4.22 -11.40 7.99
N TYR A 36 -5.02 -12.39 7.64
CA TYR A 36 -5.90 -13.07 8.60
C TYR A 36 -5.10 -13.72 9.74
N ARG A 37 -4.00 -14.43 9.44
CA ARG A 37 -3.14 -15.02 10.49
C ARG A 37 -2.53 -13.96 11.40
N ILE A 38 -2.09 -12.84 10.84
CA ILE A 38 -1.62 -11.71 11.65
C ILE A 38 -2.75 -11.21 12.55
N SER A 39 -3.97 -11.08 12.04
CA SER A 39 -5.11 -10.52 12.76
C SER A 39 -5.62 -11.38 13.91
N VAL A 40 -5.42 -12.69 13.85
CA VAL A 40 -5.83 -13.64 14.92
C VAL A 40 -4.68 -14.01 15.86
N SER A 41 -3.47 -13.51 15.61
CA SER A 41 -2.30 -13.72 16.46
C SER A 41 -2.21 -12.69 17.59
N ASP A 42 -1.38 -12.98 18.60
CA ASP A 42 -1.05 -12.06 19.69
C ASP A 42 -0.29 -10.80 19.21
N TYR A 43 0.11 -10.77 17.94
CA TYR A 43 0.84 -9.67 17.32
C TYR A 43 -0.04 -8.69 16.53
N ARG A 44 -1.37 -8.88 16.49
CA ARG A 44 -2.31 -8.02 15.78
C ARG A 44 -2.05 -6.52 16.04
N ASP A 45 -1.91 -6.14 17.32
CA ASP A 45 -1.77 -4.75 17.74
C ASP A 45 -0.37 -4.17 17.50
N LYS A 46 0.58 -5.04 17.12
CA LYS A 46 1.97 -4.66 16.81
C LYS A 46 2.17 -4.21 15.37
N PHE A 47 1.23 -4.54 14.49
CA PHE A 47 1.33 -4.26 13.07
C PHE A 47 0.19 -3.35 12.60
N THR A 48 0.54 -2.38 11.77
CA THR A 48 -0.41 -1.49 11.09
C THR A 48 -0.23 -1.66 9.59
N LEU A 49 -1.30 -2.01 8.87
CA LEU A 49 -1.29 -2.23 7.43
C LEU A 49 -1.10 -0.92 6.69
N LYS A 50 -0.22 -0.91 5.69
CA LYS A 50 0.02 0.23 4.80
C LYS A 50 0.25 -0.22 3.35
N GLY A 51 0.68 0.68 2.50
CA GLY A 51 1.13 0.37 1.14
C GLY A 51 0.04 -0.04 0.16
N GLY A 52 0.46 -0.80 -0.84
CA GLY A 52 -0.38 -1.14 -1.99
C GLY A 52 -1.57 -2.04 -1.67
N ILE A 53 -1.42 -2.95 -0.72
CA ILE A 53 -2.48 -3.88 -0.32
C ILE A 53 -3.61 -3.17 0.45
N LEU A 54 -3.30 -2.08 1.16
CA LEU A 54 -4.32 -1.24 1.80
C LEU A 54 -5.24 -0.58 0.77
N LEU A 55 -4.73 -0.21 -0.41
CA LEU A 55 -5.54 0.39 -1.46
C LEU A 55 -6.63 -0.54 -1.97
N TYR A 56 -6.43 -1.86 -1.87
CA TYR A 56 -7.46 -2.84 -2.20
C TYR A 56 -8.72 -2.66 -1.34
N VAL A 57 -8.53 -2.36 -0.05
CA VAL A 57 -9.64 -2.08 0.88
C VAL A 57 -10.30 -0.75 0.57
N LEU A 58 -9.50 0.28 0.31
CA LEU A 58 -10.01 1.63 0.04
C LEU A 58 -10.90 1.67 -1.20
N PHE A 59 -10.68 0.76 -2.15
CA PHE A 59 -11.42 0.71 -3.42
C PHE A 59 -12.40 -0.46 -3.53
N ALA A 60 -12.67 -1.17 -2.45
CA ALA A 60 -13.63 -2.24 -2.09
C ALA A 60 -14.20 -3.17 -3.19
N GLU A 61 -14.16 -2.83 -4.48
CA GLU A 61 -14.63 -3.66 -5.60
C GLU A 61 -13.74 -3.56 -6.85
N TYR A 62 -12.76 -2.66 -6.83
CA TYR A 62 -11.92 -2.39 -8.00
C TYR A 62 -10.45 -2.39 -7.62
N PHE A 63 -9.76 -3.50 -7.90
CA PHE A 63 -8.31 -3.48 -7.98
C PHE A 63 -7.87 -2.41 -8.97
N THR A 64 -7.27 -1.36 -8.51
CA THR A 64 -6.72 -0.35 -9.41
C THR A 64 -5.46 -0.86 -10.09
N ARG A 65 -4.63 -1.59 -9.37
CA ARG A 65 -3.38 -2.21 -9.84
C ARG A 65 -3.03 -3.46 -9.04
N SER A 66 -2.28 -4.40 -9.63
CA SER A 66 -1.78 -5.57 -8.91
C SER A 66 -0.78 -5.20 -7.82
N THR A 67 -0.91 -5.85 -6.66
CA THR A 67 0.08 -5.84 -5.59
C THR A 67 0.55 -7.26 -5.29
N THR A 68 1.78 -7.42 -4.85
CA THR A 68 2.43 -8.72 -4.62
C THR A 68 3.05 -8.85 -3.24
N ASP A 69 3.01 -7.78 -2.46
CA ASP A 69 3.67 -7.56 -1.19
C ASP A 69 2.69 -7.04 -0.14
N ILE A 70 2.98 -7.30 1.12
CA ILE A 70 2.33 -6.71 2.27
C ILE A 70 3.31 -5.70 2.85
N ASP A 71 2.86 -4.46 3.03
CA ASP A 71 3.62 -3.43 3.74
C ASP A 71 3.01 -3.23 5.14
N LEU A 72 3.84 -3.31 6.18
CA LEU A 72 3.45 -3.11 7.58
C LEU A 72 4.29 -2.02 8.24
N LEU A 73 3.71 -1.33 9.19
CA LEU A 73 4.43 -0.57 10.20
C LEU A 73 4.44 -1.37 11.50
N GLY A 74 5.64 -1.70 11.99
CA GLY A 74 5.84 -2.35 13.28
C GLY A 74 5.93 -1.32 14.41
N ALA A 75 5.17 -1.51 15.48
CA ALA A 75 5.17 -0.67 16.66
C ALA A 75 5.21 -1.50 17.95
N LYS A 76 6.04 -1.08 18.91
CA LYS A 76 6.21 -1.78 20.18
C LYS A 76 6.59 -3.26 20.03
N ILE A 77 7.41 -3.55 19.03
CA ILE A 77 7.96 -4.87 18.72
C ILE A 77 9.43 -4.68 18.31
N SER A 78 10.27 -5.70 18.54
CA SER A 78 11.68 -5.65 18.18
C SER A 78 11.87 -5.62 16.66
N ASN A 79 12.84 -4.81 16.18
CA ASN A 79 13.27 -4.77 14.79
C ASN A 79 14.50 -5.67 14.50
N GLU A 80 14.84 -6.56 15.43
CA GLU A 80 15.88 -7.57 15.24
C GLU A 80 15.37 -8.73 14.39
N ALA A 81 16.13 -9.14 13.36
CA ALA A 81 15.70 -10.16 12.40
C ALA A 81 15.35 -11.51 13.05
N GLU A 82 16.13 -11.96 14.04
CA GLU A 82 15.89 -13.21 14.75
C GLU A 82 14.59 -13.18 15.56
N ASN A 83 14.32 -12.07 16.25
CA ASN A 83 13.07 -11.90 16.99
C ASN A 83 11.87 -11.85 16.05
N MET A 84 11.99 -11.13 14.94
CA MET A 84 10.93 -11.05 13.93
C MET A 84 10.67 -12.39 13.26
N LYS A 85 11.72 -13.22 13.07
CA LYS A 85 11.57 -14.57 12.55
C LYS A 85 10.71 -15.43 13.49
N ALA A 86 11.00 -15.39 14.80
CA ALA A 86 10.20 -16.13 15.78
C ALA A 86 8.73 -15.68 15.78
N VAL A 87 8.47 -14.37 15.70
CA VAL A 87 7.11 -13.80 15.58
C VAL A 87 6.37 -14.37 14.37
N PHE A 88 7.01 -14.41 13.20
CA PHE A 88 6.37 -14.93 11.99
C PHE A 88 6.31 -16.46 11.96
N GLU A 89 7.18 -17.18 12.67
CA GLU A 89 7.01 -18.62 12.89
C GLU A 89 5.71 -18.90 13.66
N GLU A 90 5.40 -18.13 14.69
CA GLU A 90 4.14 -18.25 15.44
C GLU A 90 2.92 -17.85 14.58
N ILE A 91 3.01 -16.72 13.84
CA ILE A 91 1.93 -16.26 12.97
C ILE A 91 1.59 -17.30 11.89
N PHE A 92 2.58 -17.83 11.18
CA PHE A 92 2.35 -18.80 10.12
C PHE A 92 1.97 -20.20 10.62
N SER A 93 2.20 -20.48 11.90
CA SER A 93 1.77 -21.72 12.56
C SER A 93 0.32 -21.70 13.03
N GLN A 94 -0.39 -20.57 12.91
CA GLN A 94 -1.80 -20.47 13.27
C GLN A 94 -2.65 -21.42 12.44
N GLU A 95 -3.44 -22.27 13.10
CA GLU A 95 -4.41 -23.14 12.44
C GLU A 95 -5.61 -22.31 11.97
N CYS A 96 -5.84 -22.27 10.68
CA CYS A 96 -6.94 -21.53 10.04
C CYS A 96 -7.77 -22.47 9.15
N ASP A 97 -9.07 -22.14 8.98
CA ASP A 97 -9.94 -22.90 8.08
C ASP A 97 -9.78 -22.49 6.61
N ASP A 98 -8.54 -22.43 6.15
CA ASP A 98 -8.19 -22.23 4.74
C ASP A 98 -7.19 -23.28 4.27
N PRO A 99 -7.08 -23.51 2.94
CA PRO A 99 -6.22 -24.55 2.39
C PRO A 99 -4.78 -24.09 2.13
N ILE A 100 -4.34 -22.99 2.71
CA ILE A 100 -2.99 -22.47 2.49
C ILE A 100 -2.00 -23.18 3.40
N VAL A 101 -0.92 -23.67 2.80
CA VAL A 101 0.20 -24.30 3.52
C VAL A 101 1.45 -23.44 3.38
N PHE A 102 1.96 -22.93 4.48
CA PHE A 102 3.22 -22.18 4.54
C PHE A 102 4.40 -23.15 4.76
N ARG A 103 5.43 -23.01 3.92
CA ARG A 103 6.64 -23.84 4.01
C ARG A 103 7.64 -23.19 4.96
N MET A 104 7.57 -23.56 6.24
CA MET A 104 8.35 -22.97 7.33
C MET A 104 9.87 -23.05 7.11
N ASP A 105 10.35 -24.11 6.44
CA ASP A 105 11.76 -24.25 6.05
C ASP A 105 12.25 -23.19 5.05
N THR A 106 11.33 -22.43 4.44
CA THR A 106 11.62 -21.33 3.52
C THR A 106 11.50 -19.94 4.15
N LEU A 107 11.09 -19.85 5.42
CA LEU A 107 10.95 -18.58 6.12
C LEU A 107 12.30 -17.90 6.29
N LYS A 108 12.41 -16.69 5.80
CA LYS A 108 13.61 -15.84 5.89
C LYS A 108 13.23 -14.46 6.34
N VAL A 109 14.06 -13.85 7.18
CA VAL A 109 13.97 -12.45 7.55
C VAL A 109 15.31 -11.79 7.24
N SER A 110 15.29 -10.66 6.58
CA SER A 110 16.47 -9.91 6.17
C SER A 110 16.25 -8.42 6.33
N ASN A 111 17.33 -7.67 6.56
CA ASN A 111 17.27 -6.22 6.58
C ASN A 111 16.99 -5.67 5.18
N ILE A 112 16.14 -4.67 5.10
CA ILE A 112 15.95 -3.87 3.87
C ILE A 112 17.04 -2.80 3.87
N THR A 113 17.98 -2.91 2.93
CA THR A 113 19.00 -1.91 2.68
C THR A 113 18.51 -0.94 1.62
N GLU A 114 17.70 0.03 1.98
CA GLU A 114 17.45 1.20 1.15
C GLU A 114 18.29 2.39 1.63
N PHE A 115 18.55 3.34 0.73
CA PHE A 115 19.47 4.48 0.85
C PHE A 115 19.19 5.48 1.98
N LYS A 116 18.25 5.21 2.88
CA LYS A 116 17.89 6.05 4.03
C LYS A 116 18.03 5.28 5.35
N GLU A 117 18.29 6.01 6.43
CA GLU A 117 18.55 5.55 7.81
C GLU A 117 17.45 4.68 8.46
N TYR A 118 16.39 4.31 7.75
CA TYR A 118 15.30 3.49 8.27
C TYR A 118 15.61 2.00 8.08
N HIS A 119 15.81 1.31 9.19
CA HIS A 119 16.05 -0.11 9.24
C HIS A 119 14.71 -0.86 9.13
N GLY A 120 14.32 -1.22 7.91
CA GLY A 120 13.20 -2.10 7.66
C GLY A 120 13.61 -3.56 7.65
N LEU A 121 12.64 -4.45 7.83
CA LEU A 121 12.79 -5.90 7.68
C LEU A 121 11.92 -6.41 6.55
N ASN A 122 12.46 -7.32 5.73
CA ASN A 122 11.68 -8.11 4.79
C ASN A 122 11.53 -9.53 5.33
N VAL A 123 10.30 -9.99 5.45
CA VAL A 123 9.93 -11.36 5.77
C VAL A 123 9.46 -12.04 4.50
N SER A 124 10.06 -13.16 4.12
CA SER A 124 9.68 -13.91 2.93
C SER A 124 9.46 -15.38 3.25
N ILE A 125 8.42 -15.98 2.64
CA ILE A 125 8.05 -17.39 2.79
C ILE A 125 7.36 -17.89 1.53
N LEU A 126 7.43 -19.20 1.27
CA LEU A 126 6.64 -19.85 0.24
C LEU A 126 5.33 -20.38 0.81
N ALA A 127 4.22 -19.96 0.21
CA ALA A 127 2.90 -20.52 0.44
C ALA A 127 2.50 -21.45 -0.72
N PHE A 128 1.63 -22.42 -0.41
CA PHE A 128 1.05 -23.33 -1.39
C PHE A 128 -0.47 -23.30 -1.30
N LEU A 129 -1.10 -23.13 -2.45
CA LEU A 129 -2.51 -23.43 -2.66
C LEU A 129 -2.60 -24.65 -3.56
N ASP A 130 -2.89 -25.82 -2.99
CA ASP A 130 -2.72 -27.13 -3.63
C ASP A 130 -1.25 -27.28 -4.13
N ARG A 131 -1.02 -27.43 -5.42
CA ARG A 131 0.31 -27.53 -6.04
C ARG A 131 0.85 -26.19 -6.55
N THR A 132 0.09 -25.12 -6.40
CA THR A 132 0.51 -23.79 -6.86
C THR A 132 1.38 -23.10 -5.81
N ARG A 133 2.60 -22.77 -6.20
CA ARG A 133 3.58 -22.06 -5.37
C ARG A 133 3.35 -20.55 -5.49
N ILE A 134 3.25 -19.88 -4.36
CA ILE A 134 3.00 -18.44 -4.27
C ILE A 134 4.00 -17.87 -3.26
N PRO A 135 4.96 -17.05 -3.70
CA PRO A 135 5.84 -16.36 -2.76
C PRO A 135 5.05 -15.30 -2.00
N VAL A 136 5.28 -15.19 -0.71
CA VAL A 136 4.78 -14.12 0.15
C VAL A 136 5.97 -13.27 0.58
N SER A 137 5.86 -11.96 0.42
CA SER A 137 6.82 -10.96 0.89
C SER A 137 6.11 -9.94 1.77
N ILE A 138 6.68 -9.65 2.93
CA ILE A 138 6.15 -8.69 3.89
C ILE A 138 7.27 -7.72 4.23
N ASP A 139 7.08 -6.45 3.89
CA ASP A 139 8.01 -5.38 4.24
C ASP A 139 7.53 -4.70 5.52
N ILE A 140 8.38 -4.63 6.53
CA ILE A 140 8.07 -4.06 7.83
C ILE A 140 8.95 -2.84 8.03
N GLY A 141 8.34 -1.65 8.03
CA GLY A 141 8.98 -0.41 8.44
C GLY A 141 8.82 -0.19 9.94
N PHE A 142 9.69 0.64 10.52
CA PHE A 142 9.64 1.02 11.93
C PHE A 142 9.83 2.53 12.05
N GLY A 143 9.17 3.11 13.05
CA GLY A 143 9.37 4.51 13.40
C GLY A 143 8.52 5.52 12.63
N ASP A 144 7.85 5.15 11.54
CA ASP A 144 6.95 6.08 10.81
C ASP A 144 5.79 6.57 11.70
N ILE A 145 5.31 7.79 11.40
CA ILE A 145 4.17 8.41 12.07
C ILE A 145 2.89 8.11 11.28
N VAL A 146 1.80 7.87 11.99
CA VAL A 146 0.44 7.75 11.42
C VAL A 146 -0.42 8.88 11.98
N TYR A 147 -0.97 9.73 11.11
CA TYR A 147 -1.81 10.86 11.49
C TYR A 147 -3.19 10.79 10.78
N PRO A 148 -4.31 11.11 11.46
CA PRO A 148 -4.41 11.43 12.90
C PRO A 148 -4.07 10.25 13.80
N ASP A 149 -4.52 9.07 13.45
CA ASP A 149 -4.28 7.80 14.12
C ASP A 149 -4.46 6.64 13.15
N ARG A 150 -3.98 5.45 13.54
CA ARG A 150 -4.30 4.22 12.83
C ARG A 150 -5.78 3.87 12.98
N VAL A 151 -6.39 3.36 11.91
CA VAL A 151 -7.81 3.00 11.89
C VAL A 151 -7.99 1.49 11.99
N GLU A 152 -8.99 1.04 12.74
CA GLU A 152 -9.40 -0.38 12.68
C GLU A 152 -10.16 -0.62 11.38
N MET A 153 -9.86 -1.76 10.73
CA MET A 153 -10.50 -2.15 9.49
C MET A 153 -10.70 -3.65 9.38
N GLU A 154 -11.68 -4.03 8.58
CA GLU A 154 -11.85 -5.39 8.10
C GLU A 154 -11.35 -5.48 6.66
N TYR A 155 -10.35 -6.34 6.41
CA TYR A 155 -9.83 -6.56 5.06
C TYR A 155 -10.83 -7.40 4.26
N PRO A 156 -11.31 -6.93 3.09
CA PRO A 156 -12.32 -7.65 2.30
C PRO A 156 -11.79 -8.98 1.80
N THR A 157 -12.66 -9.99 1.77
CA THR A 157 -12.31 -11.33 1.32
C THR A 157 -12.73 -11.58 -0.13
N LEU A 158 -11.92 -12.33 -0.87
CA LEU A 158 -12.24 -12.75 -2.24
C LEU A 158 -13.34 -13.81 -2.30
N LEU A 159 -13.39 -14.62 -1.25
CA LEU A 159 -14.34 -15.70 -1.07
C LEU A 159 -15.08 -15.50 0.28
N ASP A 160 -15.86 -16.50 0.71
CA ASP A 160 -16.61 -16.44 1.98
C ASP A 160 -15.72 -16.89 3.16
N ASP A 161 -14.54 -16.29 3.29
CA ASP A 161 -13.63 -16.52 4.40
C ASP A 161 -13.85 -15.44 5.49
N ASP A 162 -13.40 -15.71 6.72
CA ASP A 162 -13.41 -14.71 7.77
C ASP A 162 -12.43 -13.57 7.42
N PRO A 163 -12.85 -12.30 7.53
CA PRO A 163 -12.01 -11.16 7.21
C PRO A 163 -10.93 -10.94 8.26
N ALA A 164 -9.77 -10.44 7.85
CA ALA A 164 -8.75 -9.98 8.77
C ALA A 164 -9.18 -8.65 9.41
N LYS A 165 -9.20 -8.61 10.74
CA LYS A 165 -9.50 -7.40 11.53
C LYS A 165 -8.19 -6.86 12.08
N MET A 166 -7.71 -5.75 11.56
CA MET A 166 -6.42 -5.20 11.92
C MET A 166 -6.39 -3.67 11.85
N TYR A 167 -5.31 -3.08 12.34
CA TYR A 167 -5.07 -1.66 12.19
C TYR A 167 -4.47 -1.35 10.81
N ALA A 168 -4.84 -0.20 10.27
CA ALA A 168 -4.32 0.30 9.00
C ALA A 168 -4.02 1.81 9.08
N TYR A 169 -3.26 2.29 8.13
CA TYR A 169 -3.05 3.72 7.94
C TYR A 169 -4.35 4.43 7.63
N SER A 170 -4.45 5.68 8.07
CA SER A 170 -5.43 6.62 7.53
C SER A 170 -5.15 6.88 6.05
N ILE A 171 -6.17 7.37 5.35
CA ILE A 171 -6.01 7.75 3.93
C ILE A 171 -5.01 8.91 3.83
N GLU A 172 -5.09 9.86 4.76
CA GLU A 172 -4.24 11.05 4.84
C GLU A 172 -2.77 10.65 5.00
N SER A 173 -2.46 9.74 5.94
CA SER A 173 -1.09 9.21 6.09
C SER A 173 -0.61 8.46 4.86
N THR A 174 -1.50 7.72 4.20
CA THR A 174 -1.16 7.01 2.95
C THR A 174 -0.76 7.99 1.84
N ILE A 175 -1.48 9.11 1.70
CA ILE A 175 -1.15 10.16 0.72
C ILE A 175 0.13 10.87 1.13
N ALA A 176 0.26 11.24 2.40
CA ALA A 176 1.41 11.98 2.92
C ALA A 176 2.73 11.22 2.71
N GLU A 177 2.79 9.91 2.99
CA GLU A 177 3.98 9.09 2.74
C GLU A 177 4.34 8.98 1.26
N LYS A 178 3.32 8.80 0.40
CA LYS A 178 3.53 8.71 -1.05
C LYS A 178 3.99 10.04 -1.64
N PHE A 179 3.41 11.12 -1.15
CA PHE A 179 3.78 12.46 -1.59
C PHE A 179 5.19 12.83 -1.09
N GLU A 180 5.53 12.51 0.14
CA GLU A 180 6.89 12.69 0.66
C GLU A 180 7.90 11.92 -0.18
N ALA A 181 7.61 10.68 -0.54
CA ALA A 181 8.50 9.89 -1.42
C ALA A 181 8.63 10.50 -2.82
N ILE A 182 7.58 11.13 -3.36
CA ILE A 182 7.65 11.87 -4.63
C ILE A 182 8.60 13.06 -4.50
N VAL A 183 8.48 13.83 -3.43
CA VAL A 183 9.27 15.04 -3.21
C VAL A 183 10.73 14.69 -2.90
N SER A 184 10.97 13.80 -1.96
CA SER A 184 12.32 13.44 -1.51
C SER A 184 13.17 12.76 -2.57
N LEU A 185 12.57 12.04 -3.51
CA LEU A 185 13.28 11.40 -4.63
C LEU A 185 13.48 12.34 -5.82
N GLY A 186 12.69 13.40 -5.95
CA GLY A 186 12.84 14.45 -6.97
C GLY A 186 13.05 13.90 -8.38
N GLU A 187 14.10 14.38 -9.05
CA GLU A 187 14.48 13.96 -10.41
C GLU A 187 14.77 12.46 -10.54
N ALA A 188 15.30 11.83 -9.50
CA ALA A 188 15.65 10.41 -9.50
C ALA A 188 14.43 9.48 -9.32
N ASN A 189 13.22 10.05 -9.12
CA ASN A 189 12.03 9.28 -8.81
C ASN A 189 11.65 8.30 -9.95
N GLY A 190 11.72 7.01 -9.64
CA GLY A 190 11.24 5.91 -10.49
C GLY A 190 9.99 5.22 -9.94
N ARG A 191 9.42 5.70 -8.83
CA ARG A 191 8.29 5.08 -8.11
C ARG A 191 6.94 5.49 -8.71
N MET A 192 6.69 5.11 -9.95
CA MET A 192 5.44 5.43 -10.68
C MET A 192 4.18 5.01 -9.91
N LYS A 193 4.29 4.01 -9.03
CA LYS A 193 3.19 3.55 -8.18
C LYS A 193 2.63 4.67 -7.28
N ASP A 194 3.49 5.55 -6.76
CA ASP A 194 3.07 6.57 -5.80
C ASP A 194 2.25 7.68 -6.47
N PHE A 195 2.64 8.09 -7.68
CA PHE A 195 1.83 8.99 -8.52
C PHE A 195 0.47 8.38 -8.86
N TYR A 196 0.46 7.12 -9.30
CA TYR A 196 -0.78 6.44 -9.66
C TYR A 196 -1.73 6.31 -8.46
N ASP A 197 -1.19 5.95 -7.30
CA ASP A 197 -1.97 5.73 -6.08
C ASP A 197 -2.61 7.03 -5.59
N ILE A 198 -1.87 8.16 -5.53
CA ILE A 198 -2.43 9.46 -5.15
C ILE A 198 -3.53 9.89 -6.12
N CYS A 199 -3.27 9.79 -7.43
CA CYS A 199 -4.25 10.12 -8.45
C CYS A 199 -5.52 9.24 -8.32
N SER A 200 -5.36 7.96 -8.03
CA SER A 200 -6.48 7.03 -7.84
C SER A 200 -7.29 7.33 -6.58
N ILE A 201 -6.61 7.65 -5.47
CA ILE A 201 -7.26 7.99 -4.19
C ILE A 201 -8.06 9.29 -4.35
N SER A 202 -7.44 10.33 -4.91
CA SER A 202 -8.09 11.64 -5.10
C SER A 202 -9.33 11.59 -6.00
N GLY A 203 -9.38 10.64 -6.94
CA GLY A 203 -10.55 10.44 -7.81
C GLY A 203 -11.67 9.57 -7.22
N LYS A 204 -11.52 9.05 -5.99
CA LYS A 204 -12.47 8.09 -5.41
C LYS A 204 -12.86 8.36 -3.96
N ARG A 205 -12.14 9.23 -3.27
CA ARG A 205 -12.35 9.53 -1.86
C ARG A 205 -12.40 11.03 -1.62
N ASP A 206 -13.44 11.45 -0.94
CA ASP A 206 -13.51 12.80 -0.40
C ASP A 206 -12.53 12.95 0.76
N MET A 207 -11.96 14.14 0.97
CA MET A 207 -10.91 14.37 1.95
C MET A 207 -11.15 15.64 2.72
N ASP A 208 -10.87 15.59 4.02
CA ASP A 208 -10.75 16.77 4.85
C ASP A 208 -9.38 17.41 4.64
N GLY A 209 -9.37 18.68 4.22
CA GLY A 209 -8.14 19.40 3.91
C GLY A 209 -7.28 19.67 5.14
N ALA A 210 -7.88 19.89 6.31
CA ALA A 210 -7.14 20.14 7.54
C ALA A 210 -6.43 18.87 8.02
N LEU A 211 -7.10 17.70 7.94
CA LEU A 211 -6.48 16.42 8.28
C LEU A 211 -5.37 16.06 7.29
N LEU A 212 -5.58 16.29 6.00
CA LEU A 212 -4.56 16.05 4.98
C LEU A 212 -3.34 16.96 5.18
N GLN A 213 -3.55 18.26 5.44
CA GLN A 213 -2.48 19.21 5.74
C GLN A 213 -1.65 18.73 6.93
N ALA A 214 -2.30 18.39 8.03
CA ALA A 214 -1.61 17.93 9.23
C ALA A 214 -0.83 16.63 9.00
N ALA A 215 -1.40 15.65 8.28
CA ALA A 215 -0.71 14.41 7.93
C ALA A 215 0.55 14.66 7.08
N ILE A 216 0.48 15.59 6.12
CA ILE A 216 1.62 15.99 5.28
C ILE A 216 2.70 16.65 6.14
N ILE A 217 2.34 17.61 6.98
CA ILE A 217 3.29 18.31 7.87
C ILE A 217 4.02 17.31 8.76
N GLU A 218 3.28 16.45 9.47
CA GLU A 218 3.85 15.46 10.39
C GLU A 218 4.80 14.48 9.67
N THR A 219 4.37 13.98 8.50
CA THR A 219 5.18 13.03 7.72
C THR A 219 6.47 13.68 7.20
N PHE A 220 6.39 14.89 6.62
CA PHE A 220 7.53 15.59 6.07
C PHE A 220 8.52 16.01 7.18
N HIS A 221 8.00 16.52 8.28
CA HIS A 221 8.81 16.88 9.45
C HIS A 221 9.53 15.64 10.00
N HIS A 222 8.83 14.54 10.19
CA HIS A 222 9.40 13.28 10.68
C HIS A 222 10.51 12.74 9.77
N ARG A 223 10.34 12.87 8.45
CA ARG A 223 11.32 12.41 7.45
C ARG A 223 12.35 13.46 7.04
N ASN A 224 12.32 14.61 7.71
CA ASN A 224 13.22 15.75 7.43
C ASN A 224 13.21 16.16 5.96
N THR A 225 12.03 16.19 5.33
CA THR A 225 11.81 16.60 3.94
C THR A 225 11.21 18.00 3.91
N GLY A 226 11.77 18.91 3.12
CA GLY A 226 11.29 20.28 2.97
C GLY A 226 10.13 20.41 1.97
N PHE A 227 9.50 21.58 1.97
CA PHE A 227 8.39 21.93 1.06
C PHE A 227 8.81 22.89 -0.06
N GLU A 228 10.07 23.32 -0.12
CA GLU A 228 10.54 24.41 -0.98
C GLU A 228 10.50 24.00 -2.46
N GLU A 229 10.98 22.81 -2.78
CA GLU A 229 11.06 22.30 -4.14
C GLU A 229 10.22 21.02 -4.31
N ILE A 230 9.31 21.05 -5.26
CA ILE A 230 8.51 19.88 -5.65
C ILE A 230 8.72 19.67 -7.14
N VAL A 231 9.89 19.11 -7.49
CA VAL A 231 10.32 18.87 -8.88
C VAL A 231 9.25 18.19 -9.74
N ALA A 232 8.42 17.34 -9.12
CA ALA A 232 7.32 16.67 -9.81
C ALA A 232 6.24 17.65 -10.33
N PHE A 233 6.25 18.90 -9.86
CA PHE A 233 5.30 19.94 -10.26
C PHE A 233 5.91 21.00 -11.19
N ASP A 234 7.18 20.84 -11.55
CA ASP A 234 7.86 21.75 -12.47
C ASP A 234 7.38 21.55 -13.90
N GLU A 235 7.42 22.63 -14.67
CA GLU A 235 7.15 22.61 -16.11
C GLU A 235 8.11 21.65 -16.83
N GLY A 236 7.56 20.78 -17.65
CA GLY A 236 8.35 19.77 -18.38
C GLY A 236 8.63 18.47 -17.62
N PHE A 237 8.33 18.35 -16.32
CA PHE A 237 8.58 17.09 -15.58
C PHE A 237 7.91 15.90 -16.25
N CYS A 238 6.66 16.02 -16.69
CA CYS A 238 5.91 14.95 -17.33
C CYS A 238 6.27 14.78 -18.83
N GLU A 239 6.98 15.75 -19.44
CA GLU A 239 7.39 15.68 -20.85
C GLU A 239 8.64 14.83 -21.06
N ASP A 240 9.37 14.48 -20.00
CA ASP A 240 10.56 13.62 -20.10
C ASP A 240 10.20 12.24 -20.69
N PRO A 241 10.78 11.88 -21.86
CA PRO A 241 10.49 10.62 -22.54
C PRO A 241 10.79 9.38 -21.69
N LEU A 242 11.78 9.46 -20.80
CA LEU A 242 12.16 8.33 -19.93
C LEU A 242 11.09 8.11 -18.85
N ARG A 243 10.57 9.18 -18.24
CA ARG A 243 9.46 9.10 -17.27
C ARG A 243 8.19 8.59 -17.93
N ALA A 244 7.83 9.12 -19.08
CA ALA A 244 6.69 8.65 -19.87
C ALA A 244 6.82 7.14 -20.24
N SER A 245 8.03 6.68 -20.56
CA SER A 245 8.29 5.26 -20.81
C SER A 245 8.14 4.40 -19.55
N ARG A 246 8.69 4.86 -18.40
CA ARG A 246 8.55 4.19 -17.09
C ARG A 246 7.09 4.10 -16.68
N TRP A 247 6.31 5.17 -16.88
CA TRP A 247 4.88 5.20 -16.60
C TRP A 247 4.11 4.14 -17.41
N ARG A 248 4.30 4.11 -18.74
CA ARG A 248 3.67 3.08 -19.58
C ARG A 248 4.07 1.66 -19.18
N GLY A 249 5.36 1.46 -18.85
CA GLY A 249 5.88 0.19 -18.35
C GLY A 249 5.19 -0.23 -17.04
N PHE A 250 5.03 0.69 -16.09
CA PHE A 250 4.31 0.48 -14.84
C PHE A 250 2.85 0.10 -15.06
N LEU A 251 2.09 0.86 -15.86
CA LEU A 251 0.68 0.57 -16.16
C LEU A 251 0.50 -0.84 -16.73
N LYS A 252 1.37 -1.23 -17.67
CA LYS A 252 1.36 -2.57 -18.27
C LYS A 252 1.73 -3.66 -17.25
N GLN A 253 2.82 -3.48 -16.51
CA GLN A 253 3.33 -4.47 -15.56
C GLN A 253 2.34 -4.72 -14.41
N LYS A 254 1.65 -3.67 -13.96
CA LYS A 254 0.70 -3.74 -12.83
C LYS A 254 -0.73 -4.04 -13.26
N ASN A 255 -0.97 -4.37 -14.53
CA ASN A 255 -2.30 -4.72 -15.08
C ASN A 255 -3.36 -3.69 -14.69
N VAL A 256 -3.02 -2.40 -14.85
CA VAL A 256 -3.91 -1.30 -14.47
C VAL A 256 -5.16 -1.34 -15.35
N LEU A 257 -6.35 -1.36 -14.72
CA LEU A 257 -7.62 -1.47 -15.46
C LEU A 257 -8.07 -0.16 -16.11
N ALA A 258 -7.78 0.96 -15.46
CA ALA A 258 -8.12 2.29 -15.94
C ALA A 258 -6.82 3.09 -16.12
N PRO A 259 -6.12 2.90 -17.25
CA PRO A 259 -4.90 3.64 -17.50
C PRO A 259 -5.21 5.13 -17.68
N ILE A 260 -4.34 5.97 -17.15
CA ILE A 260 -4.36 7.43 -17.29
C ILE A 260 -3.01 7.87 -17.85
N ASP A 261 -2.98 8.91 -18.65
CA ASP A 261 -1.73 9.48 -19.12
C ASP A 261 -0.93 10.11 -17.98
N PHE A 262 0.41 10.13 -18.10
CA PHE A 262 1.27 10.62 -17.03
C PHE A 262 1.03 12.12 -16.74
N THR A 263 0.84 12.91 -17.79
CA THR A 263 0.50 14.34 -17.68
C THR A 263 -0.81 14.53 -16.91
N ASP A 264 -1.87 13.81 -17.29
CA ASP A 264 -3.17 13.91 -16.59
C ASP A 264 -3.08 13.47 -15.12
N ALA A 265 -2.21 12.49 -14.83
CA ALA A 265 -1.97 12.06 -13.45
C ALA A 265 -1.28 13.16 -12.63
N ILE A 266 -0.24 13.80 -13.18
CA ILE A 266 0.47 14.92 -12.53
C ILE A 266 -0.46 16.11 -12.34
N GLU A 267 -1.22 16.53 -13.35
CA GLU A 267 -2.19 17.61 -13.25
C GLU A 267 -3.26 17.35 -12.17
N THR A 268 -3.73 16.10 -12.08
CA THR A 268 -4.68 15.71 -11.03
C THR A 268 -4.05 15.84 -9.64
N ILE A 269 -2.80 15.38 -9.47
CA ILE A 269 -2.07 15.46 -8.21
C ILE A 269 -1.80 16.92 -7.84
N GLN A 270 -1.38 17.74 -8.80
CA GLN A 270 -1.16 19.19 -8.59
C GLN A 270 -2.44 19.88 -8.13
N LYS A 271 -3.56 19.65 -8.82
CA LYS A 271 -4.87 20.23 -8.47
C LYS A 271 -5.29 19.82 -7.06
N PHE A 272 -4.96 18.59 -6.66
CA PHE A 272 -5.31 18.06 -5.34
C PHE A 272 -4.38 18.59 -4.24
N LEU A 273 -3.06 18.58 -4.43
CA LEU A 273 -2.10 18.86 -3.36
C LEU A 273 -1.60 20.32 -3.33
N ASN A 274 -1.52 21.02 -4.46
CA ASN A 274 -0.98 22.38 -4.48
C ASN A 274 -1.67 23.36 -3.51
N PRO A 275 -3.01 23.39 -3.40
CA PRO A 275 -3.66 24.30 -2.46
C PRO A 275 -3.26 24.04 -1.00
N VAL A 276 -3.12 22.76 -0.63
CA VAL A 276 -2.69 22.33 0.71
C VAL A 276 -1.23 22.73 0.95
N ILE A 277 -0.34 22.49 -0.03
CA ILE A 277 1.08 22.83 0.07
C ILE A 277 1.30 24.35 0.13
N GLN A 278 0.52 25.11 -0.64
CA GLN A 278 0.61 26.55 -0.60
C GLN A 278 0.23 27.09 0.79
N ALA A 279 -0.84 26.55 1.39
CA ALA A 279 -1.22 26.90 2.75
C ALA A 279 -0.10 26.57 3.76
N ILE A 280 0.56 25.40 3.61
CA ILE A 280 1.71 25.04 4.46
C ILE A 280 2.86 26.05 4.31
N ARG A 281 3.23 26.40 3.08
CA ARG A 281 4.32 27.34 2.79
C ARG A 281 4.06 28.75 3.35
N GLU A 282 2.79 29.13 3.42
CA GLU A 282 2.34 30.44 3.94
C GLU A 282 2.02 30.41 5.45
N ASP A 283 2.27 29.27 6.13
CA ASP A 283 1.92 29.05 7.53
C ASP A 283 0.42 29.30 7.82
N ASN A 284 -0.43 28.96 6.85
CA ASN A 284 -1.88 29.10 6.92
C ASN A 284 -2.56 27.75 7.16
N SER A 285 -3.70 27.74 7.85
CA SER A 285 -4.56 26.55 7.95
C SER A 285 -5.35 26.35 6.65
N PHE A 286 -5.51 25.10 6.23
CA PHE A 286 -6.30 24.71 5.07
C PHE A 286 -7.55 23.93 5.52
N SER A 287 -8.74 24.48 5.29
CA SER A 287 -10.02 23.93 5.77
C SER A 287 -10.97 23.48 4.66
N GLY A 288 -10.49 23.34 3.42
CA GLY A 288 -11.30 22.88 2.31
C GLY A 288 -11.69 21.39 2.43
N THR A 289 -12.77 21.00 1.76
CA THR A 289 -13.14 19.59 1.57
C THR A 289 -12.95 19.22 0.11
N TRP A 290 -12.15 18.18 -0.15
CA TRP A 290 -12.00 17.64 -1.50
C TRP A 290 -13.22 16.82 -1.90
N ASP A 291 -13.83 17.18 -3.01
CA ASP A 291 -14.91 16.41 -3.63
C ASP A 291 -14.32 15.56 -4.76
N SER A 292 -14.25 14.25 -4.55
CA SER A 292 -13.66 13.29 -5.48
C SER A 292 -14.44 13.16 -6.80
N ALA A 293 -15.76 13.41 -6.79
CA ALA A 293 -16.60 13.28 -7.98
C ALA A 293 -16.35 14.40 -9.00
N ILE A 294 -16.09 15.62 -8.53
CA ILE A 294 -15.76 16.77 -9.40
C ILE A 294 -14.27 17.11 -9.40
N ARG A 295 -13.47 16.39 -8.59
CA ARG A 295 -12.03 16.61 -8.40
C ARG A 295 -11.67 18.08 -8.13
N ALA A 296 -12.28 18.64 -7.10
CA ALA A 296 -12.06 20.02 -6.69
C ALA A 296 -12.24 20.21 -5.19
N TRP A 297 -11.53 21.18 -4.64
CA TRP A 297 -11.72 21.68 -3.28
C TRP A 297 -12.95 22.58 -3.21
N LYS A 298 -13.72 22.47 -2.12
CA LYS A 298 -14.88 23.30 -1.78
C LYS A 298 -14.65 24.02 -0.46
#